data_00c4033d197b4b5e019026e6ebef820a
#
_entry.id   00c4033d197b4b5e019026e6ebef820a
#
_cell.length_a   1.000
_cell.length_b   1.000
_cell.length_c   1.000
_cell.angle_alpha   90.00
_cell.angle_beta   90.00
_cell.angle_gamma   90.00
#
_symmetry.space_group_name_H-M   'P 1'
#
loop_
_entity.id
_entity.type
_entity.pdbx_description
1 polymer ?
#
loop_
_entity_poly.entity_id
_entity_poly.type
_entity_poly.pdbx_seq_one_letter_code
_entity_poly.pdbx_strand_id
1 'polypeptide(L)'
;MTPLVVIDADALGRQRTGNETYVRELLRELAGRAPDLRLAAVTRHPELVPDGIEAIGLPARHQLVRMSLQLPRLLRKLRPRVAHFQHALPLGYSGPSVVTVHDLSFERDPSFMSLRDRVVFRTTVPRSARRASRVIVVSELTKRDLIGLAGVPAERIVVVPNGVAERFSPEGPQTTNGRPYALVVGSLERRKDPLTAVEGLALLGGGDLRLVFAGPDRGDGGAVRAAAARHGLQQRVELKGHVSDDELAALYRGAECLVFPSRDEGFGLPLLEAMASGVPVVATRAGALPEIAGGAAILVEPGNPVELAGGIERALADRERLVAAGFDRARQFSWAETAERTLAVYRELL
;
A
#
# COMPACT_ATOMS: atom_id res chain seq x y z
N MET A 1 -0.54 -34.88 10.59
CA MET A 1 0.46 -33.79 10.68
C MET A 1 -0.23 -32.48 10.33
N THR A 2 -0.01 -31.45 11.11
CA THR A 2 -0.56 -30.11 10.86
C THR A 2 -0.06 -29.58 9.52
N PRO A 3 -0.94 -29.12 8.61
CA PRO A 3 -0.53 -28.63 7.29
C PRO A 3 0.40 -27.42 7.39
N LEU A 4 1.49 -27.44 6.61
CA LEU A 4 2.42 -26.32 6.54
C LEU A 4 2.00 -25.33 5.43
N VAL A 5 1.85 -24.06 5.81
CA VAL A 5 1.70 -22.95 4.88
C VAL A 5 2.99 -22.10 4.93
N VAL A 6 3.61 -21.87 3.78
CA VAL A 6 4.81 -21.04 3.66
C VAL A 6 4.45 -19.71 3.02
N ILE A 7 4.80 -18.61 3.66
CA ILE A 7 4.52 -17.25 3.21
C ILE A 7 5.84 -16.58 2.80
N ASP A 8 5.91 -16.09 1.57
CA ASP A 8 7.02 -15.25 1.11
C ASP A 8 6.91 -13.85 1.73
N ALA A 9 7.74 -13.61 2.73
CA ALA A 9 7.80 -12.38 3.51
C ALA A 9 9.05 -11.52 3.19
N ASP A 10 9.59 -11.63 1.98
CA ASP A 10 10.80 -10.90 1.55
C ASP A 10 10.61 -9.35 1.49
N ALA A 11 9.38 -8.87 1.61
CA ALA A 11 9.09 -7.44 1.71
C ALA A 11 9.50 -6.83 3.07
N LEU A 12 9.58 -7.63 4.14
CA LEU A 12 9.97 -7.17 5.47
C LEU A 12 11.39 -6.56 5.46
N GLY A 13 11.57 -5.44 6.17
CA GLY A 13 12.85 -4.76 6.34
C GLY A 13 13.38 -4.03 5.10
N ARG A 14 12.57 -3.92 4.04
CA ARG A 14 12.98 -3.24 2.80
C ARG A 14 12.66 -1.75 2.77
N GLN A 15 11.99 -1.23 3.79
CA GLN A 15 11.48 0.16 3.86
C GLN A 15 10.66 0.52 2.60
N ARG A 16 9.94 -0.46 2.07
CA ARG A 16 9.09 -0.32 0.88
C ARG A 16 7.65 -0.33 1.33
N THR A 17 7.18 0.82 1.67
CA THR A 17 5.79 1.27 1.83
C THR A 17 4.69 0.16 1.83
N GLY A 18 3.69 0.20 0.95
CA GLY A 18 2.48 -0.62 1.03
C GLY A 18 2.69 -2.16 1.09
N ASN A 19 3.64 -2.72 0.32
CA ASN A 19 3.85 -4.18 0.32
C ASN A 19 4.47 -4.68 1.63
N GLU A 20 5.34 -3.90 2.24
CA GLU A 20 5.91 -4.24 3.54
C GLU A 20 4.86 -4.14 4.64
N THR A 21 4.06 -3.07 4.63
CA THR A 21 2.93 -2.90 5.55
C THR A 21 1.96 -4.08 5.44
N TYR A 22 1.57 -4.47 4.22
CA TYR A 22 0.71 -5.62 3.98
C TYR A 22 1.27 -6.90 4.60
N VAL A 23 2.52 -7.24 4.29
CA VAL A 23 3.13 -8.49 4.80
C VAL A 23 3.27 -8.46 6.31
N ARG A 24 3.71 -7.33 6.89
CA ARG A 24 3.90 -7.19 8.33
C ARG A 24 2.57 -7.32 9.09
N GLU A 25 1.55 -6.59 8.68
CA GLU A 25 0.26 -6.62 9.37
C GLU A 25 -0.47 -7.95 9.14
N LEU A 26 -0.39 -8.53 7.94
CA LEU A 26 -0.93 -9.86 7.69
C LEU A 26 -0.27 -10.92 8.58
N LEU A 27 1.06 -10.95 8.69
CA LEU A 27 1.74 -11.92 9.55
C LEU A 27 1.37 -11.71 11.03
N ARG A 28 1.27 -10.45 11.49
CA ARG A 28 0.86 -10.14 12.86
C ARG A 28 -0.52 -10.72 13.17
N GLU A 29 -1.47 -10.53 12.28
CA GLU A 29 -2.83 -11.03 12.47
C GLU A 29 -2.96 -12.54 12.29
N LEU A 30 -2.16 -13.16 11.43
CA LEU A 30 -2.14 -14.62 11.26
C LEU A 30 -1.56 -15.32 12.48
N ALA A 31 -0.65 -14.68 13.22
CA ALA A 31 -0.06 -15.22 14.44
C ALA A 31 -1.14 -15.49 15.48
N GLY A 32 -1.30 -16.77 15.86
CA GLY A 32 -2.30 -17.21 16.84
C GLY A 32 -3.72 -17.42 16.32
N ARG A 33 -4.06 -17.05 15.06
CA ARG A 33 -5.41 -17.26 14.49
C ARG A 33 -5.62 -18.59 13.79
N ALA A 34 -4.56 -19.34 13.55
CA ALA A 34 -4.62 -20.59 12.79
C ALA A 34 -4.00 -21.77 13.56
N PRO A 35 -4.61 -22.23 14.68
CA PRO A 35 -4.06 -23.35 15.45
C PRO A 35 -4.08 -24.67 14.68
N ASP A 36 -4.88 -24.76 13.63
CA ASP A 36 -5.00 -25.87 12.69
C ASP A 36 -3.90 -25.88 11.62
N LEU A 37 -3.09 -24.81 11.51
CA LEU A 37 -2.04 -24.66 10.52
C LEU A 37 -0.68 -24.43 11.17
N ARG A 38 0.38 -24.89 10.53
CA ARG A 38 1.73 -24.50 10.82
C ARG A 38 2.14 -23.41 9.82
N LEU A 39 2.36 -22.19 10.30
CA LEU A 39 2.71 -21.05 9.46
C LEU A 39 4.23 -20.81 9.50
N ALA A 40 4.84 -20.60 8.33
CA ALA A 40 6.25 -20.25 8.21
C ALA A 40 6.44 -19.06 7.26
N ALA A 41 7.22 -18.07 7.66
CA ALA A 41 7.56 -16.89 6.87
C ALA A 41 9.00 -16.98 6.37
N VAL A 42 9.20 -16.86 5.05
CA VAL A 42 10.53 -16.89 4.41
C VAL A 42 10.96 -15.47 4.08
N THR A 43 12.02 -15.00 4.74
CA THR A 43 12.47 -13.61 4.64
C THR A 43 13.99 -13.49 4.74
N ARG A 44 14.54 -12.32 4.40
CA ARG A 44 15.94 -11.94 4.71
C ARG A 44 16.10 -11.43 6.14
N HIS A 45 14.99 -11.06 6.78
CA HIS A 45 14.90 -10.44 8.09
C HIS A 45 14.05 -11.28 9.03
N PRO A 46 14.55 -12.47 9.45
CA PRO A 46 13.80 -13.38 10.32
C PRO A 46 13.47 -12.75 11.69
N GLU A 47 14.25 -11.78 12.14
CA GLU A 47 14.05 -11.00 13.36
C GLU A 47 12.79 -10.11 13.33
N LEU A 48 12.22 -9.86 12.15
CA LEU A 48 10.98 -9.07 11.97
C LEU A 48 9.72 -9.93 11.89
N VAL A 49 9.85 -11.26 11.95
CA VAL A 49 8.70 -12.18 11.93
C VAL A 49 8.10 -12.22 13.34
N PRO A 50 6.77 -12.05 13.49
CA PRO A 50 6.14 -12.07 14.80
C PRO A 50 6.17 -13.47 15.42
N ASP A 51 6.13 -13.51 16.77
CA ASP A 51 5.99 -14.76 17.53
C ASP A 51 4.74 -15.53 17.08
N GLY A 52 4.84 -16.86 17.11
CA GLY A 52 3.75 -17.74 16.63
C GLY A 52 3.84 -18.12 15.14
N ILE A 53 4.78 -17.53 14.38
CA ILE A 53 5.09 -17.92 13.00
C ILE A 53 6.56 -18.36 12.91
N GLU A 54 6.81 -19.52 12.29
CA GLU A 54 8.17 -20.03 12.09
C GLU A 54 8.95 -19.09 11.16
N ALA A 55 10.03 -18.49 11.65
CA ALA A 55 10.87 -17.61 10.86
C ALA A 55 11.95 -18.40 10.11
N ILE A 56 11.96 -18.33 8.76
CA ILE A 56 12.95 -19.02 7.93
C ILE A 56 13.79 -17.96 7.20
N GLY A 57 15.06 -17.86 7.62
CA GLY A 57 16.02 -16.97 6.97
C GLY A 57 16.40 -17.46 5.57
N LEU A 58 16.28 -16.60 4.57
CA LEU A 58 16.75 -16.87 3.20
C LEU A 58 17.60 -15.69 2.71
N PRO A 59 18.87 -15.60 3.10
CA PRO A 59 19.75 -14.51 2.70
C PRO A 59 20.07 -14.59 1.21
N ALA A 60 19.52 -13.68 0.43
CA ALA A 60 19.77 -13.58 -1.00
C ALA A 60 20.16 -12.14 -1.36
N ARG A 61 21.33 -11.95 -1.99
CA ARG A 61 21.77 -10.63 -2.45
C ARG A 61 20.92 -10.10 -3.61
N HIS A 62 20.45 -11.01 -4.48
CA HIS A 62 19.68 -10.64 -5.69
C HIS A 62 18.34 -11.37 -5.76
N GLN A 63 17.29 -10.63 -6.06
CA GLN A 63 15.93 -11.18 -6.19
C GLN A 63 15.84 -12.30 -7.25
N LEU A 64 16.54 -12.15 -8.37
CA LEU A 64 16.55 -13.16 -9.42
C LEU A 64 17.09 -14.50 -8.89
N VAL A 65 18.23 -14.51 -8.20
CA VAL A 65 18.81 -15.72 -7.60
C VAL A 65 17.87 -16.34 -6.56
N ARG A 66 17.24 -15.49 -5.75
CA ARG A 66 16.27 -15.92 -4.75
C ARG A 66 15.09 -16.66 -5.43
N MET A 67 14.45 -16.03 -6.40
CA MET A 67 13.24 -16.56 -7.06
C MET A 67 13.52 -17.72 -8.02
N SER A 68 14.74 -17.81 -8.59
CA SER A 68 15.06 -18.86 -9.57
C SER A 68 15.75 -20.09 -8.96
N LEU A 69 16.45 -19.94 -7.84
CA LEU A 69 17.26 -21.03 -7.28
C LEU A 69 17.00 -21.32 -5.80
N GLN A 70 17.09 -20.30 -4.93
CA GLN A 70 17.09 -20.52 -3.49
C GLN A 70 15.71 -20.90 -2.96
N LEU A 71 14.69 -20.07 -3.26
CA LEU A 71 13.32 -20.29 -2.81
C LEU A 71 12.73 -21.58 -3.40
N PRO A 72 12.88 -21.93 -4.70
CA PRO A 72 12.46 -23.23 -5.21
C PRO A 72 13.08 -24.43 -4.52
N ARG A 73 14.39 -24.36 -4.17
CA ARG A 73 15.08 -25.43 -3.43
C ARG A 73 14.53 -25.58 -2.01
N LEU A 74 14.33 -24.45 -1.33
CA LEU A 74 13.75 -24.43 0.01
C LEU A 74 12.34 -25.03 0.02
N LEU A 75 11.46 -24.62 -0.90
CA LEU A 75 10.10 -25.13 -1.01
C LEU A 75 10.04 -26.63 -1.31
N ARG A 76 10.97 -27.15 -2.14
CA ARG A 76 11.08 -28.61 -2.38
C ARG A 76 11.48 -29.36 -1.13
N LYS A 77 12.31 -28.77 -0.24
CA LYS A 77 12.70 -29.37 1.04
C LYS A 77 11.54 -29.32 2.05
N LEU A 78 10.88 -28.17 2.15
CA LEU A 78 9.79 -27.96 3.12
C LEU A 78 8.50 -28.68 2.74
N ARG A 79 8.22 -28.87 1.44
CA ARG A 79 7.00 -29.49 0.91
C ARG A 79 5.71 -28.89 1.51
N PRO A 80 5.53 -27.55 1.43
CA PRO A 80 4.33 -26.93 1.99
C PRO A 80 3.06 -27.46 1.32
N ARG A 81 1.97 -27.50 2.06
CA ARG A 81 0.65 -27.78 1.52
C ARG A 81 0.14 -26.57 0.71
N VAL A 82 0.48 -25.36 1.13
CA VAL A 82 0.19 -24.12 0.42
C VAL A 82 1.42 -23.21 0.53
N ALA A 83 1.75 -22.49 -0.56
CA ALA A 83 2.76 -21.44 -0.54
C ALA A 83 2.16 -20.13 -1.05
N HIS A 84 2.32 -19.05 -0.28
CA HIS A 84 1.79 -17.73 -0.59
C HIS A 84 2.91 -16.76 -0.99
N PHE A 85 2.76 -16.11 -2.14
CA PHE A 85 3.76 -15.24 -2.74
C PHE A 85 3.22 -13.84 -3.02
N GLN A 86 4.13 -12.86 -3.08
CA GLN A 86 3.81 -11.51 -3.48
C GLN A 86 4.16 -11.33 -4.97
N HIS A 87 3.19 -10.95 -5.80
CA HIS A 87 3.27 -10.67 -7.23
C HIS A 87 3.68 -11.85 -8.15
N ALA A 88 4.66 -12.67 -7.75
CA ALA A 88 5.25 -13.65 -8.66
C ALA A 88 5.55 -15.00 -8.01
N LEU A 89 5.33 -16.07 -8.74
CA LEU A 89 5.74 -17.42 -8.37
C LEU A 89 7.25 -17.64 -8.61
N PRO A 90 7.93 -18.41 -7.73
CA PRO A 90 9.29 -18.85 -7.97
C PRO A 90 9.37 -19.74 -9.21
N LEU A 91 10.52 -19.69 -9.90
CA LEU A 91 10.74 -20.47 -11.11
C LEU A 91 10.61 -21.98 -10.83
N GLY A 92 9.81 -22.67 -11.66
CA GLY A 92 9.60 -24.11 -11.55
C GLY A 92 8.75 -24.56 -10.36
N TYR A 93 8.16 -23.66 -9.59
CA TYR A 93 7.21 -24.04 -8.53
C TYR A 93 5.86 -24.44 -9.12
N SER A 94 5.37 -25.62 -8.75
CA SER A 94 4.12 -26.23 -9.27
C SER A 94 3.18 -26.73 -8.15
N GLY A 95 3.54 -26.51 -6.89
CA GLY A 95 2.68 -26.86 -5.75
C GLY A 95 1.47 -25.90 -5.61
N PRO A 96 0.52 -26.26 -4.70
CA PRO A 96 -0.59 -25.36 -4.38
C PRO A 96 -0.10 -23.99 -3.95
N SER A 97 -0.62 -22.95 -4.60
CA SER A 97 -0.09 -21.61 -4.45
C SER A 97 -1.15 -20.51 -4.42
N VAL A 98 -0.91 -19.53 -3.58
CA VAL A 98 -1.62 -18.25 -3.55
C VAL A 98 -0.67 -17.16 -4.01
N VAL A 99 -1.13 -16.25 -4.84
CA VAL A 99 -0.38 -15.05 -5.23
C VAL A 99 -1.20 -13.82 -4.88
N THR A 100 -0.66 -12.93 -4.05
CA THR A 100 -1.26 -11.59 -3.87
C THR A 100 -0.76 -10.64 -4.93
N VAL A 101 -1.68 -10.00 -5.65
CA VAL A 101 -1.41 -8.92 -6.61
C VAL A 101 -1.98 -7.63 -6.05
N HIS A 102 -1.09 -6.67 -5.75
CA HIS A 102 -1.48 -5.41 -5.12
C HIS A 102 -2.00 -4.38 -6.13
N ASP A 103 -1.42 -4.32 -7.31
CA ASP A 103 -1.86 -3.45 -8.42
C ASP A 103 -1.35 -3.97 -9.77
N LEU A 104 -1.87 -3.37 -10.83
CA LEU A 104 -1.41 -3.53 -12.22
C LEU A 104 -1.13 -2.16 -12.86
N SER A 105 -0.66 -1.19 -12.06
CA SER A 105 -0.33 0.16 -12.52
C SER A 105 0.65 0.17 -13.70
N PHE A 106 1.59 -0.78 -13.72
CA PHE A 106 2.55 -0.97 -14.81
C PHE A 106 1.93 -1.36 -16.15
N GLU A 107 0.71 -1.89 -16.16
CA GLU A 107 -0.05 -2.16 -17.38
C GLU A 107 -0.84 -0.92 -17.83
N ARG A 108 -1.41 -0.17 -16.88
CA ARG A 108 -2.23 1.02 -17.17
C ARG A 108 -1.37 2.20 -17.64
N ASP A 109 -0.28 2.50 -16.95
CA ASP A 109 0.68 3.52 -17.38
C ASP A 109 2.13 3.01 -17.24
N PRO A 110 2.72 2.57 -18.37
CA PRO A 110 4.09 2.08 -18.39
C PRO A 110 5.16 3.11 -17.99
N SER A 111 4.83 4.40 -17.96
CA SER A 111 5.77 5.46 -17.61
C SER A 111 6.12 5.52 -16.12
N PHE A 112 5.36 4.80 -15.27
CA PHE A 112 5.61 4.73 -13.83
C PHE A 112 6.77 3.81 -13.44
N MET A 113 7.29 3.03 -14.38
CA MET A 113 8.40 2.09 -14.13
C MET A 113 9.55 2.23 -15.11
N SER A 114 10.75 1.82 -14.68
CA SER A 114 11.87 1.64 -15.60
C SER A 114 11.54 0.58 -16.66
N LEU A 115 12.13 0.71 -17.85
CA LEU A 115 11.94 -0.29 -18.93
C LEU A 115 12.22 -1.72 -18.46
N ARG A 116 13.28 -1.90 -17.66
CA ARG A 116 13.65 -3.20 -17.12
C ARG A 116 12.57 -3.77 -16.19
N ASP A 117 12.13 -2.98 -15.22
CA ASP A 117 11.12 -3.43 -14.25
C ASP A 117 9.79 -3.69 -14.95
N ARG A 118 9.41 -2.82 -15.90
CA ARG A 118 8.20 -3.00 -16.72
C ARG A 118 8.21 -4.34 -17.46
N VAL A 119 9.29 -4.70 -18.13
CA VAL A 119 9.39 -5.99 -18.83
C VAL A 119 9.26 -7.15 -17.85
N VAL A 120 9.93 -7.07 -16.70
CA VAL A 120 9.87 -8.10 -15.66
C VAL A 120 8.44 -8.24 -15.13
N PHE A 121 7.79 -7.15 -14.72
CA PHE A 121 6.44 -7.19 -14.14
C PHE A 121 5.40 -7.64 -15.16
N ARG A 122 5.40 -7.09 -16.39
CA ARG A 122 4.48 -7.49 -17.48
C ARG A 122 4.60 -8.95 -17.88
N THR A 123 5.76 -9.55 -17.68
CA THR A 123 5.96 -10.97 -18.01
C THR A 123 5.70 -11.90 -16.82
N THR A 124 6.10 -11.51 -15.62
CA THR A 124 6.04 -12.40 -14.45
C THR A 124 4.70 -12.37 -13.72
N VAL A 125 4.09 -11.20 -13.52
CA VAL A 125 2.85 -11.08 -12.75
C VAL A 125 1.68 -11.79 -13.45
N PRO A 126 1.35 -11.52 -14.73
CA PRO A 126 0.26 -12.22 -15.41
C PRO A 126 0.47 -13.74 -15.51
N ARG A 127 1.72 -14.18 -15.78
CA ARG A 127 2.03 -15.61 -15.82
C ARG A 127 1.85 -16.28 -14.46
N SER A 128 2.28 -15.62 -13.41
CA SER A 128 2.15 -16.14 -12.03
C SER A 128 0.69 -16.19 -11.60
N ALA A 129 -0.08 -15.15 -11.86
CA ALA A 129 -1.51 -15.10 -11.55
C ALA A 129 -2.30 -16.21 -12.30
N ARG A 130 -2.02 -16.43 -13.59
CA ARG A 130 -2.65 -17.52 -14.36
C ARG A 130 -2.28 -18.93 -13.88
N ARG A 131 -1.11 -19.10 -13.25
CA ARG A 131 -0.61 -20.41 -12.78
C ARG A 131 -0.95 -20.69 -11.33
N ALA A 132 -1.19 -19.65 -10.52
CA ALA A 132 -1.54 -19.80 -9.12
C ALA A 132 -2.86 -20.56 -8.94
N SER A 133 -2.97 -21.35 -7.87
CA SER A 133 -4.20 -22.04 -7.50
C SER A 133 -5.30 -21.05 -7.12
N ARG A 134 -4.94 -19.99 -6.40
CA ARG A 134 -5.79 -18.83 -6.08
C ARG A 134 -4.98 -17.54 -6.20
N VAL A 135 -5.67 -16.45 -6.50
CA VAL A 135 -5.10 -15.12 -6.54
C VAL A 135 -5.85 -14.22 -5.57
N ILE A 136 -5.13 -13.61 -4.65
CA ILE A 136 -5.67 -12.57 -3.78
C ILE A 136 -5.40 -11.22 -4.43
N VAL A 137 -6.40 -10.36 -4.43
CA VAL A 137 -6.29 -8.95 -4.87
C VAL A 137 -6.87 -8.04 -3.79
N VAL A 138 -6.37 -6.83 -3.72
CA VAL A 138 -6.71 -5.90 -2.62
C VAL A 138 -7.92 -5.00 -2.94
N SER A 139 -8.42 -5.01 -4.19
CA SER A 139 -9.55 -4.19 -4.64
C SER A 139 -10.30 -4.85 -5.81
N GLU A 140 -11.55 -4.44 -6.01
CA GLU A 140 -12.33 -4.86 -7.19
C GLU A 140 -11.73 -4.33 -8.49
N LEU A 141 -11.07 -3.16 -8.44
CA LEU A 141 -10.33 -2.66 -9.60
C LEU A 141 -9.23 -3.65 -10.00
N THR A 142 -8.37 -4.08 -9.07
CA THR A 142 -7.28 -5.02 -9.36
C THR A 142 -7.83 -6.36 -9.86
N LYS A 143 -9.00 -6.80 -9.38
CA LYS A 143 -9.69 -7.97 -9.91
C LYS A 143 -10.09 -7.80 -11.36
N ARG A 144 -10.75 -6.68 -11.69
CA ARG A 144 -11.15 -6.36 -13.08
C ARG A 144 -9.94 -6.31 -14.02
N ASP A 145 -8.85 -5.68 -13.57
CA ASP A 145 -7.61 -5.60 -14.35
C ASP A 145 -6.99 -6.98 -14.59
N LEU A 146 -6.94 -7.86 -13.59
CA LEU A 146 -6.43 -9.22 -13.77
C LEU A 146 -7.26 -10.04 -14.75
N ILE A 147 -8.58 -9.88 -14.72
CA ILE A 147 -9.47 -10.55 -15.67
C ILE A 147 -9.23 -9.98 -17.08
N GLY A 148 -9.32 -8.66 -17.23
CA GLY A 148 -9.28 -8.00 -18.54
C GLY A 148 -7.90 -7.95 -19.18
N LEU A 149 -6.85 -7.63 -18.41
CA LEU A 149 -5.49 -7.42 -18.92
C LEU A 149 -4.63 -8.69 -18.86
N ALA A 150 -4.86 -9.55 -17.89
CA ALA A 150 -4.06 -10.74 -17.68
C ALA A 150 -4.77 -12.06 -18.02
N GLY A 151 -6.06 -12.05 -18.30
CA GLY A 151 -6.84 -13.25 -18.64
C GLY A 151 -6.91 -14.28 -17.50
N VAL A 152 -6.90 -13.82 -16.26
CA VAL A 152 -7.04 -14.71 -15.09
C VAL A 152 -8.52 -15.03 -14.88
N PRO A 153 -8.91 -16.32 -14.77
CA PRO A 153 -10.31 -16.71 -14.52
C PRO A 153 -10.85 -16.09 -13.23
N ALA A 154 -12.06 -15.51 -13.28
CA ALA A 154 -12.67 -14.77 -12.18
C ALA A 154 -12.84 -15.62 -10.91
N GLU A 155 -13.13 -16.92 -11.08
CA GLU A 155 -13.33 -17.90 -9.99
C GLU A 155 -12.04 -18.22 -9.22
N ARG A 156 -10.87 -17.85 -9.75
CA ARG A 156 -9.59 -17.99 -9.04
C ARG A 156 -9.21 -16.75 -8.24
N ILE A 157 -9.91 -15.63 -8.46
CA ILE A 157 -9.58 -14.35 -7.84
C ILE A 157 -10.48 -14.08 -6.65
N VAL A 158 -9.86 -13.88 -5.50
CA VAL A 158 -10.53 -13.50 -4.26
C VAL A 158 -10.13 -12.08 -3.88
N VAL A 159 -11.11 -11.21 -3.68
CA VAL A 159 -10.85 -9.84 -3.20
C VAL A 159 -10.74 -9.87 -1.68
N VAL A 160 -9.56 -9.51 -1.19
CA VAL A 160 -9.24 -9.41 0.23
C VAL A 160 -8.67 -8.02 0.48
N PRO A 161 -9.50 -7.05 0.88
CA PRO A 161 -9.05 -5.69 1.14
C PRO A 161 -8.00 -5.65 2.26
N ASN A 162 -7.11 -4.68 2.20
CA ASN A 162 -6.19 -4.38 3.30
C ASN A 162 -6.96 -3.75 4.46
N GLY A 163 -6.43 -3.89 5.68
CA GLY A 163 -6.92 -3.21 6.86
C GLY A 163 -6.22 -1.89 7.15
N VAL A 164 -6.66 -1.23 8.20
CA VAL A 164 -5.98 -0.11 8.84
C VAL A 164 -5.47 -0.57 10.21
N ALA A 165 -4.23 -0.19 10.56
CA ALA A 165 -3.62 -0.59 11.81
C ALA A 165 -4.14 0.29 12.98
N GLU A 166 -4.31 -0.29 14.16
CA GLU A 166 -4.88 0.36 15.35
C GLU A 166 -4.12 1.61 15.82
N ARG A 167 -2.83 1.73 15.46
CA ARG A 167 -2.03 2.92 15.74
C ARG A 167 -2.55 4.18 15.06
N PHE A 168 -3.29 4.03 13.96
CA PHE A 168 -3.97 5.11 13.29
C PHE A 168 -5.35 5.32 13.92
N SER A 169 -5.37 6.17 14.92
CA SER A 169 -6.53 6.56 15.70
C SER A 169 -6.43 8.04 16.05
N PRO A 170 -7.53 8.70 16.43
CA PRO A 170 -7.49 10.12 16.83
C PRO A 170 -6.76 10.34 18.16
N GLU A 171 -6.58 9.30 18.97
CA GLU A 171 -5.93 9.37 20.27
C GLU A 171 -4.40 9.22 20.13
N GLY A 172 -3.68 9.99 20.92
CA GLY A 172 -2.22 9.91 21.07
C GLY A 172 -1.48 11.19 20.70
N PRO A 173 -0.14 11.13 20.63
CA PRO A 173 0.68 12.29 20.31
C PRO A 173 0.34 12.89 18.94
N GLN A 174 0.37 14.22 18.86
CA GLN A 174 0.19 14.97 17.61
C GLN A 174 1.47 15.74 17.28
N THR A 175 1.83 15.77 16.02
CA THR A 175 2.90 16.66 15.57
C THR A 175 2.31 18.04 15.32
N THR A 176 2.62 18.99 16.19
CA THR A 176 2.23 20.40 16.04
C THR A 176 3.47 21.22 15.77
N ASN A 177 3.69 21.66 14.54
CA ASN A 177 4.82 22.51 14.20
C ASN A 177 4.46 24.01 14.21
N GLY A 178 3.50 24.41 15.04
CA GLY A 178 3.06 25.82 15.22
C GLY A 178 2.32 26.42 14.02
N ARG A 179 2.21 25.71 12.88
CA ARG A 179 1.49 26.17 11.69
C ARG A 179 0.66 25.02 11.10
N PRO A 180 -0.56 25.29 10.59
CA PRO A 180 -1.41 24.26 9.97
C PRO A 180 -0.72 23.64 8.74
N TYR A 181 -0.96 22.34 8.52
CA TYR A 181 -0.42 21.65 7.34
C TYR A 181 -1.37 20.62 6.75
N ALA A 182 -1.31 20.48 5.43
CA ALA A 182 -1.83 19.33 4.72
C ALA A 182 -0.72 18.29 4.60
N LEU A 183 -1.04 17.03 4.88
CA LEU A 183 -0.09 15.92 4.84
C LEU A 183 -0.16 15.23 3.48
N VAL A 184 0.99 14.91 2.90
CA VAL A 184 1.12 14.07 1.70
C VAL A 184 1.93 12.84 2.06
N VAL A 185 1.35 11.65 1.96
CA VAL A 185 2.01 10.40 2.35
C VAL A 185 2.33 9.53 1.13
N GLY A 186 3.58 9.13 1.03
CA GLY A 186 4.08 8.25 -0.02
C GLY A 186 5.44 8.68 -0.54
N SER A 187 6.06 7.81 -1.35
CA SER A 187 7.32 8.14 -2.01
C SER A 187 7.16 9.32 -2.97
N LEU A 188 8.21 10.17 -3.03
CA LEU A 188 8.27 11.25 -4.02
C LEU A 188 8.66 10.64 -5.37
N GLU A 189 7.66 10.23 -6.12
CA GLU A 189 7.77 9.60 -7.44
C GLU A 189 6.59 10.01 -8.33
N ARG A 190 6.79 9.96 -9.66
CA ARG A 190 5.83 10.42 -10.67
C ARG A 190 4.40 9.86 -10.47
N ARG A 191 4.26 8.61 -10.07
CA ARG A 191 2.96 7.97 -9.84
C ARG A 191 2.18 8.61 -8.68
N LYS A 192 2.90 9.08 -7.66
CA LYS A 192 2.32 9.77 -6.49
C LYS A 192 2.03 11.25 -6.73
N ASP A 193 2.51 11.80 -7.83
CA ASP A 193 2.28 13.15 -8.33
C ASP A 193 2.46 14.28 -7.28
N PRO A 194 3.61 14.34 -6.60
CA PRO A 194 3.85 15.34 -5.57
C PRO A 194 3.83 16.78 -6.13
N LEU A 195 4.06 16.95 -7.44
CA LEU A 195 4.07 18.27 -8.08
C LEU A 195 2.69 18.90 -8.10
N THR A 196 1.65 18.14 -8.43
CA THR A 196 0.25 18.62 -8.39
C THR A 196 -0.11 19.12 -6.98
N ALA A 197 0.41 18.51 -5.90
CA ALA A 197 0.19 19.03 -4.53
C ALA A 197 0.83 20.40 -4.33
N VAL A 198 2.07 20.62 -4.79
CA VAL A 198 2.75 21.94 -4.69
C VAL A 198 2.04 22.99 -5.51
N GLU A 199 1.64 22.68 -6.74
CA GLU A 199 0.88 23.57 -7.62
C GLU A 199 -0.49 23.91 -7.02
N GLY A 200 -1.19 22.93 -6.43
CA GLY A 200 -2.44 23.15 -5.70
C GLY A 200 -2.27 24.10 -4.50
N LEU A 201 -1.19 23.92 -3.71
CA LEU A 201 -0.89 24.83 -2.60
C LEU A 201 -0.64 26.26 -3.10
N ALA A 202 0.02 26.44 -4.25
CA ALA A 202 0.26 27.76 -4.85
C ALA A 202 -1.05 28.49 -5.20
N LEU A 203 -2.08 27.74 -5.60
CA LEU A 203 -3.39 28.30 -5.97
C LEU A 203 -4.25 28.68 -4.76
N LEU A 204 -4.01 28.12 -3.57
CA LEU A 204 -4.69 28.51 -2.34
C LEU A 204 -4.33 29.94 -1.86
N GLY A 205 -3.39 30.60 -2.52
CA GLY A 205 -3.01 31.97 -2.23
C GLY A 205 -2.30 32.18 -0.89
N GLY A 206 -2.43 33.39 -0.34
CA GLY A 206 -1.79 33.77 0.93
C GLY A 206 -2.48 33.14 2.13
N GLY A 207 -1.84 32.18 2.77
CA GLY A 207 -2.30 31.54 4.00
C GLY A 207 -1.13 30.82 4.66
N ASP A 208 -1.31 30.39 5.91
CA ASP A 208 -0.26 29.70 6.69
C ASP A 208 -0.22 28.19 6.45
N LEU A 209 -1.13 27.63 5.63
CA LEU A 209 -1.16 26.20 5.34
C LEU A 209 0.14 25.78 4.63
N ARG A 210 0.76 24.72 5.14
CA ARG A 210 1.96 24.10 4.57
C ARG A 210 1.63 22.75 3.94
N LEU A 211 2.54 22.24 3.12
CA LEU A 211 2.58 20.84 2.72
C LEU A 211 3.73 20.12 3.45
N VAL A 212 3.41 19.03 4.11
CA VAL A 212 4.38 18.14 4.73
C VAL A 212 4.35 16.81 3.99
N PHE A 213 5.46 16.47 3.35
CA PHE A 213 5.62 15.20 2.64
C PHE A 213 6.31 14.19 3.54
N ALA A 214 5.64 13.07 3.81
CA ALA A 214 6.16 11.93 4.56
C ALA A 214 6.35 10.73 3.62
N GLY A 215 7.60 10.39 3.32
CA GLY A 215 7.98 9.28 2.46
C GLY A 215 9.34 9.48 1.79
N PRO A 216 9.97 8.39 1.33
CA PRO A 216 11.30 8.45 0.72
C PRO A 216 11.28 9.18 -0.62
N ASP A 217 12.39 9.88 -0.92
CA ASP A 217 12.62 10.45 -2.26
C ASP A 217 13.02 9.33 -3.23
N ARG A 218 12.24 9.20 -4.31
CA ARG A 218 12.48 8.25 -5.40
C ARG A 218 12.67 8.94 -6.75
N GLY A 219 13.18 10.16 -6.71
CA GLY A 219 13.61 10.92 -7.89
C GLY A 219 12.92 12.27 -8.08
N ASP A 220 11.75 12.49 -7.47
CA ASP A 220 11.00 13.75 -7.66
C ASP A 220 11.26 14.83 -6.60
N GLY A 221 12.04 14.54 -5.54
CA GLY A 221 12.29 15.51 -4.47
C GLY A 221 12.97 16.79 -4.96
N GLY A 222 13.88 16.70 -5.93
CA GLY A 222 14.48 17.88 -6.60
C GLY A 222 13.45 18.71 -7.35
N ALA A 223 12.55 18.06 -8.09
CA ALA A 223 11.47 18.71 -8.83
C ALA A 223 10.46 19.39 -7.89
N VAL A 224 10.13 18.77 -6.75
CA VAL A 224 9.27 19.34 -5.71
C VAL A 224 9.89 20.62 -5.13
N ARG A 225 11.18 20.60 -4.76
CA ARG A 225 11.88 21.81 -4.28
C ARG A 225 11.93 22.92 -5.33
N ALA A 226 12.19 22.56 -6.60
CA ALA A 226 12.20 23.52 -7.70
C ALA A 226 10.81 24.12 -7.93
N ALA A 227 9.74 23.34 -7.87
CA ALA A 227 8.37 23.82 -7.97
C ALA A 227 8.04 24.77 -6.79
N ALA A 228 8.36 24.38 -5.56
CA ALA A 228 8.19 25.24 -4.38
C ALA A 228 8.93 26.58 -4.55
N ALA A 229 10.16 26.59 -5.07
CA ALA A 229 10.93 27.80 -5.32
C ALA A 229 10.28 28.69 -6.38
N ARG A 230 9.80 28.12 -7.50
CA ARG A 230 9.12 28.89 -8.56
C ARG A 230 7.87 29.62 -8.06
N HIS A 231 7.17 29.05 -7.08
CA HIS A 231 5.97 29.63 -6.50
C HIS A 231 6.19 30.41 -5.20
N GLY A 232 7.45 30.59 -4.75
CA GLY A 232 7.76 31.28 -3.50
C GLY A 232 7.32 30.52 -2.24
N LEU A 233 7.20 29.19 -2.32
CA LEU A 233 6.65 28.33 -1.27
C LEU A 233 7.71 27.56 -0.47
N GLN A 234 9.01 27.96 -0.55
CA GLN A 234 10.10 27.21 0.09
C GLN A 234 9.90 27.01 1.59
N GLN A 235 9.28 27.99 2.26
CA GLN A 235 8.97 27.96 3.70
C GLN A 235 7.64 27.23 4.03
N ARG A 236 6.89 26.85 3.00
CA ARG A 236 5.58 26.16 3.13
C ARG A 236 5.61 24.72 2.64
N VAL A 237 6.74 24.22 2.11
CA VAL A 237 6.91 22.83 1.65
C VAL A 237 8.02 22.17 2.45
N GLU A 238 7.67 21.13 3.21
CA GLU A 238 8.60 20.36 4.02
C GLU A 238 8.68 18.91 3.50
N LEU A 239 9.90 18.43 3.25
CA LEU A 239 10.17 17.03 2.86
C LEU A 239 10.82 16.32 4.04
N LYS A 240 10.05 15.50 4.77
CA LYS A 240 10.53 14.75 5.95
C LYS A 240 11.37 13.51 5.60
N GLY A 241 11.21 13.00 4.37
CA GLY A 241 11.78 11.70 4.04
C GLY A 241 11.00 10.54 4.69
N HIS A 242 11.68 9.43 4.91
CA HIS A 242 11.09 8.28 5.59
C HIS A 242 10.87 8.61 7.08
N VAL A 243 9.70 8.31 7.59
CA VAL A 243 9.31 8.46 9.00
C VAL A 243 8.93 7.11 9.59
N SER A 244 9.06 6.95 10.90
CA SER A 244 8.58 5.77 11.61
C SER A 244 7.05 5.70 11.62
N ASP A 245 6.49 4.52 11.90
CA ASP A 245 5.03 4.35 11.98
C ASP A 245 4.40 5.26 13.05
N ASP A 246 5.08 5.46 14.19
CA ASP A 246 4.59 6.32 15.28
C ASP A 246 4.65 7.80 14.89
N GLU A 247 5.72 8.23 14.23
CA GLU A 247 5.82 9.58 13.66
C GLU A 247 4.75 9.82 12.59
N LEU A 248 4.48 8.82 11.75
CA LEU A 248 3.45 8.92 10.73
C LEU A 248 2.06 9.07 11.37
N ALA A 249 1.75 8.29 12.41
CA ALA A 249 0.51 8.41 13.16
C ALA A 249 0.37 9.79 13.83
N ALA A 250 1.45 10.33 14.40
CA ALA A 250 1.46 11.66 14.97
C ALA A 250 1.30 12.77 13.90
N LEU A 251 1.86 12.57 12.71
CA LEU A 251 1.67 13.46 11.57
C LEU A 251 0.23 13.45 11.05
N TYR A 252 -0.42 12.29 10.96
CA TYR A 252 -1.85 12.26 10.62
C TYR A 252 -2.66 13.06 11.64
N ARG A 253 -2.52 12.77 12.93
CA ARG A 253 -3.30 13.46 13.99
C ARG A 253 -3.13 14.98 14.02
N GLY A 254 -1.98 15.49 13.61
CA GLY A 254 -1.70 16.94 13.53
C GLY A 254 -2.09 17.59 12.21
N ALA A 255 -2.50 16.84 11.20
CA ALA A 255 -2.80 17.37 9.87
C ALA A 255 -4.21 17.99 9.78
N GLU A 256 -4.32 19.08 9.04
CA GLU A 256 -5.61 19.67 8.68
C GLU A 256 -6.37 18.80 7.68
N CYS A 257 -5.66 18.21 6.73
CA CYS A 257 -6.20 17.24 5.78
C CYS A 257 -5.07 16.37 5.22
N LEU A 258 -5.43 15.19 4.70
CA LEU A 258 -4.58 14.42 3.79
C LEU A 258 -4.80 14.90 2.36
N VAL A 259 -3.71 15.18 1.65
CA VAL A 259 -3.70 15.39 0.19
C VAL A 259 -3.06 14.17 -0.45
N PHE A 260 -3.82 13.46 -1.28
CA PHE A 260 -3.39 12.21 -1.90
C PHE A 260 -3.54 12.26 -3.42
N PRO A 261 -2.61 12.95 -4.13
CA PRO A 261 -2.75 13.32 -5.54
C PRO A 261 -2.33 12.22 -6.51
N SER A 262 -2.21 10.97 -6.04
CA SER A 262 -1.71 9.84 -6.84
C SER A 262 -2.43 9.69 -8.17
N ARG A 263 -1.67 9.36 -9.21
CA ARG A 263 -2.21 9.09 -10.56
C ARG A 263 -2.72 7.67 -10.73
N ASP A 264 -2.31 6.77 -9.86
CA ASP A 264 -2.77 5.38 -9.83
C ASP A 264 -2.47 4.71 -8.50
N GLU A 265 -3.43 3.94 -7.98
CA GLU A 265 -3.33 3.15 -6.76
C GLU A 265 -4.08 1.83 -6.90
N GLY A 266 -3.48 0.76 -6.36
CA GLY A 266 -4.17 -0.53 -6.24
C GLY A 266 -5.11 -0.61 -5.04
N PHE A 267 -4.89 0.25 -4.00
CA PHE A 267 -5.72 0.31 -2.79
C PHE A 267 -5.78 1.71 -2.19
N GLY A 268 -4.69 2.21 -1.58
CA GLY A 268 -4.65 3.52 -0.93
C GLY A 268 -4.69 3.45 0.59
N LEU A 269 -3.74 2.70 1.21
CA LEU A 269 -3.60 2.64 2.66
C LEU A 269 -3.60 4.02 3.34
N PRO A 270 -2.85 5.05 2.84
CA PRO A 270 -2.82 6.38 3.45
C PRO A 270 -4.19 7.03 3.59
N LEU A 271 -5.13 6.73 2.70
CA LEU A 271 -6.49 7.25 2.73
C LEU A 271 -7.25 6.72 3.96
N LEU A 272 -7.17 5.41 4.22
CA LEU A 272 -7.80 4.79 5.39
C LEU A 272 -7.08 5.17 6.70
N GLU A 273 -5.76 5.29 6.68
CA GLU A 273 -4.95 5.74 7.81
C GLU A 273 -5.34 7.15 8.26
N ALA A 274 -5.52 8.07 7.30
CA ALA A 274 -6.01 9.42 7.57
C ALA A 274 -7.44 9.41 8.13
N MET A 275 -8.34 8.66 7.50
CA MET A 275 -9.74 8.52 7.96
C MET A 275 -9.82 7.96 9.39
N ALA A 276 -9.04 6.93 9.69
CA ALA A 276 -8.97 6.34 11.03
C ALA A 276 -8.37 7.30 12.07
N SER A 277 -7.49 8.22 11.64
CA SER A 277 -6.89 9.25 12.49
C SER A 277 -7.75 10.51 12.65
N GLY A 278 -8.96 10.56 12.11
CA GLY A 278 -9.85 11.72 12.19
C GLY A 278 -9.44 12.88 11.28
N VAL A 279 -8.83 12.57 10.13
CA VAL A 279 -8.32 13.56 9.18
C VAL A 279 -9.13 13.52 7.89
N PRO A 280 -9.70 14.65 7.45
CA PRO A 280 -10.41 14.72 6.18
C PRO A 280 -9.45 14.47 5.01
N VAL A 281 -9.96 13.85 3.95
CA VAL A 281 -9.17 13.38 2.83
C VAL A 281 -9.55 14.08 1.53
N VAL A 282 -8.55 14.58 0.82
CA VAL A 282 -8.63 14.99 -0.58
C VAL A 282 -7.79 14.03 -1.41
N ALA A 283 -8.42 13.26 -2.28
CA ALA A 283 -7.76 12.26 -3.11
C ALA A 283 -8.18 12.38 -4.57
N THR A 284 -7.43 11.79 -5.46
CA THR A 284 -7.78 11.75 -6.88
C THR A 284 -8.78 10.63 -7.19
N ARG A 285 -9.49 10.76 -8.33
CA ARG A 285 -10.35 9.70 -8.91
C ARG A 285 -9.53 8.61 -9.61
N ALA A 286 -8.33 8.31 -9.13
CA ALA A 286 -7.39 7.42 -9.77
C ALA A 286 -7.40 6.02 -9.15
N GLY A 287 -7.26 5.00 -10.00
CA GLY A 287 -7.12 3.62 -9.54
C GLY A 287 -8.28 3.18 -8.64
N ALA A 288 -7.97 2.53 -7.54
CA ALA A 288 -8.94 2.04 -6.56
C ALA A 288 -9.41 3.13 -5.54
N LEU A 289 -8.88 4.35 -5.60
CA LEU A 289 -9.19 5.39 -4.61
C LEU A 289 -10.69 5.71 -4.49
N PRO A 290 -11.49 5.82 -5.57
CA PRO A 290 -12.94 6.01 -5.46
C PRO A 290 -13.64 4.85 -4.74
N GLU A 291 -13.21 3.60 -5.01
CA GLU A 291 -13.74 2.39 -4.36
C GLU A 291 -13.43 2.42 -2.85
N ILE A 292 -12.18 2.74 -2.49
CA ILE A 292 -11.74 2.76 -1.09
C ILE A 292 -12.31 3.96 -0.33
N ALA A 293 -12.45 5.10 -0.96
CA ALA A 293 -13.05 6.28 -0.35
C ALA A 293 -14.52 6.10 0.03
N GLY A 294 -15.32 5.39 -0.79
CA GLY A 294 -16.72 5.10 -0.49
C GLY A 294 -17.58 6.34 -0.18
N GLY A 295 -17.22 7.51 -0.73
CA GLY A 295 -17.92 8.79 -0.46
C GLY A 295 -17.41 9.57 0.76
N ALA A 296 -16.44 9.05 1.51
CA ALA A 296 -15.87 9.69 2.71
C ALA A 296 -14.65 10.59 2.43
N ALA A 297 -14.39 10.92 1.16
CA ALA A 297 -13.32 11.82 0.74
C ALA A 297 -13.81 12.81 -0.33
N ILE A 298 -13.13 13.95 -0.43
CA ILE A 298 -13.25 14.82 -1.60
C ILE A 298 -12.41 14.21 -2.72
N LEU A 299 -13.04 13.87 -3.84
CA LEU A 299 -12.39 13.32 -5.01
C LEU A 299 -12.22 14.37 -6.10
N VAL A 300 -11.00 14.45 -6.66
CA VAL A 300 -10.60 15.41 -7.71
C VAL A 300 -9.96 14.69 -8.89
N GLU A 301 -9.87 15.33 -10.05
CA GLU A 301 -9.22 14.72 -11.21
C GLU A 301 -7.69 14.66 -11.04
N PRO A 302 -7.04 13.53 -11.43
CA PRO A 302 -5.58 13.40 -11.37
C PRO A 302 -4.86 14.46 -12.19
N GLY A 303 -3.78 15.05 -11.63
CA GLY A 303 -2.99 16.07 -12.32
C GLY A 303 -3.69 17.42 -12.49
N ASN A 304 -4.77 17.68 -11.77
CA ASN A 304 -5.51 18.94 -11.80
C ASN A 304 -5.29 19.75 -10.50
N PRO A 305 -4.33 20.69 -10.48
CA PRO A 305 -4.02 21.48 -9.29
C PRO A 305 -5.15 22.43 -8.88
N VAL A 306 -5.99 22.89 -9.84
CA VAL A 306 -7.12 23.78 -9.56
C VAL A 306 -8.21 23.04 -8.78
N GLU A 307 -8.57 21.82 -9.23
CA GLU A 307 -9.53 21.01 -8.49
C GLU A 307 -8.98 20.58 -7.13
N LEU A 308 -7.64 20.32 -7.05
CA LEU A 308 -6.99 19.94 -5.80
C LEU A 308 -7.07 21.07 -4.78
N ALA A 309 -6.77 22.32 -5.19
CA ALA A 309 -6.90 23.48 -4.33
C ALA A 309 -8.33 23.66 -3.82
N GLY A 310 -9.32 23.67 -4.71
CA GLY A 310 -10.73 23.73 -4.32
C GLY A 310 -11.18 22.51 -3.48
N GLY A 311 -10.56 21.35 -3.68
CA GLY A 311 -10.77 20.17 -2.86
C GLY A 311 -10.27 20.36 -1.43
N ILE A 312 -9.10 20.96 -1.25
CA ILE A 312 -8.53 21.30 0.06
C ILE A 312 -9.45 22.28 0.79
N GLU A 313 -9.88 23.36 0.14
CA GLU A 313 -10.81 24.34 0.74
C GLU A 313 -12.10 23.68 1.21
N ARG A 314 -12.71 22.84 0.38
CA ARG A 314 -13.93 22.09 0.74
C ARG A 314 -13.67 21.11 1.88
N ALA A 315 -12.52 20.43 1.91
CA ALA A 315 -12.20 19.49 2.97
C ALA A 315 -12.04 20.18 4.33
N LEU A 316 -11.48 21.39 4.35
CA LEU A 316 -11.35 22.22 5.55
C LEU A 316 -12.72 22.77 6.01
N ALA A 317 -13.56 23.22 5.08
CA ALA A 317 -14.90 23.74 5.38
C ALA A 317 -15.86 22.64 5.89
N ASP A 318 -15.77 21.44 5.34
CA ASP A 318 -16.65 20.29 5.62
C ASP A 318 -16.03 19.27 6.60
N ARG A 319 -15.04 19.72 7.41
CA ARG A 319 -14.20 18.85 8.22
C ARG A 319 -15.00 17.85 9.07
N GLU A 320 -15.96 18.33 9.85
CA GLU A 320 -16.73 17.49 10.78
C GLU A 320 -17.47 16.35 10.06
N ARG A 321 -18.13 16.66 8.96
CA ARG A 321 -18.85 15.67 8.15
C ARG A 321 -17.90 14.65 7.55
N LEU A 322 -16.74 15.08 6.99
CA LEU A 322 -15.78 14.20 6.38
C LEU A 322 -15.08 13.30 7.40
N VAL A 323 -14.79 13.81 8.58
CA VAL A 323 -14.22 13.02 9.68
C VAL A 323 -15.19 11.94 10.14
N ALA A 324 -16.46 12.27 10.35
CA ALA A 324 -17.48 11.29 10.73
C ALA A 324 -17.64 10.19 9.67
N ALA A 325 -17.78 10.57 8.39
CA ALA A 325 -17.86 9.63 7.28
C ALA A 325 -16.57 8.80 7.15
N GLY A 326 -15.40 9.41 7.41
CA GLY A 326 -14.10 8.74 7.39
C GLY A 326 -13.98 7.65 8.44
N PHE A 327 -14.40 7.90 9.67
CA PHE A 327 -14.43 6.88 10.72
C PHE A 327 -15.34 5.70 10.34
N ASP A 328 -16.55 5.98 9.84
CA ASP A 328 -17.47 4.92 9.43
C ASP A 328 -16.90 4.10 8.28
N ARG A 329 -16.15 4.74 7.39
CA ARG A 329 -15.49 4.06 6.28
C ARG A 329 -14.30 3.21 6.75
N ALA A 330 -13.41 3.78 7.57
CA ALA A 330 -12.21 3.09 8.06
C ALA A 330 -12.55 1.82 8.87
N ARG A 331 -13.62 1.83 9.67
CA ARG A 331 -14.08 0.67 10.45
C ARG A 331 -14.45 -0.55 9.59
N GLN A 332 -14.71 -0.37 8.30
CA GLN A 332 -15.02 -1.46 7.37
C GLN A 332 -13.76 -2.23 6.93
N PHE A 333 -12.57 -1.78 7.32
CA PHE A 333 -11.30 -2.32 6.88
C PHE A 333 -10.43 -2.68 8.08
N SER A 334 -10.33 -3.96 8.40
CA SER A 334 -9.48 -4.43 9.48
C SER A 334 -8.48 -5.47 8.99
N TRP A 335 -7.28 -5.46 9.54
CA TRP A 335 -6.29 -6.50 9.25
C TRP A 335 -6.72 -7.86 9.76
N ALA A 336 -7.53 -7.91 10.81
CA ALA A 336 -8.14 -9.15 11.29
C ALA A 336 -9.02 -9.81 10.20
N GLU A 337 -9.89 -9.04 9.54
CA GLU A 337 -10.71 -9.53 8.43
C GLU A 337 -9.86 -9.92 7.21
N THR A 338 -8.79 -9.15 6.91
CA THR A 338 -7.81 -9.49 5.88
C THR A 338 -7.17 -10.86 6.15
N ALA A 339 -6.78 -11.13 7.41
CA ALA A 339 -6.19 -12.39 7.81
C ALA A 339 -7.19 -13.55 7.73
N GLU A 340 -8.42 -13.38 8.22
CA GLU A 340 -9.47 -14.40 8.18
C GLU A 340 -9.81 -14.81 6.73
N ARG A 341 -10.00 -13.84 5.83
CA ARG A 341 -10.22 -14.14 4.41
C ARG A 341 -9.02 -14.79 3.76
N THR A 342 -7.81 -14.41 4.13
CA THR A 342 -6.58 -15.07 3.65
C THR A 342 -6.50 -16.51 4.14
N LEU A 343 -6.84 -16.79 5.42
CA LEU A 343 -6.92 -18.15 5.97
C LEU A 343 -7.98 -18.99 5.26
N ALA A 344 -9.13 -18.42 4.93
CA ALA A 344 -10.15 -19.10 4.16
C ALA A 344 -9.61 -19.57 2.81
N VAL A 345 -8.86 -18.70 2.08
CA VAL A 345 -8.20 -19.08 0.83
C VAL A 345 -7.16 -20.18 1.02
N TYR A 346 -6.40 -20.19 2.13
CA TYR A 346 -5.48 -21.30 2.40
C TYR A 346 -6.22 -22.60 2.65
N ARG A 347 -7.30 -22.59 3.44
CA ARG A 347 -8.09 -23.78 3.78
C ARG A 347 -8.78 -24.39 2.56
N GLU A 348 -9.18 -23.62 1.56
CA GLU A 348 -9.68 -24.12 0.28
C GLU A 348 -8.67 -24.97 -0.50
N LEU A 349 -7.39 -24.85 -0.23
CA LEU A 349 -6.30 -25.52 -0.94
C LEU A 349 -5.69 -26.70 -0.15
N LEU A 350 -6.16 -26.97 1.07
CA LEU A 350 -5.69 -28.05 1.91
C LEU A 350 -6.41 -29.37 1.64
#